data_e9f0eb7f6753cc2947a9741449894276
#
_entry.id   e9f0eb7f6753cc2947a9741449894276
#
_cell.length_a   1.000
_cell.length_b   1.000
_cell.length_c   1.000
_cell.angle_alpha   90.00
_cell.angle_beta   90.00
_cell.angle_gamma   90.00
#
_symmetry.space_group_name_H-M   'P 1'
#
loop_
_entity.id
_entity.type
_entity.pdbx_description
1 polymer ?
#
loop_
_entity_poly.entity_id
_entity_poly.type
_entity_poly.pdbx_seq_one_letter_code
_entity_poly.pdbx_strand_id
1 'polypeptide(L)'
;MTDAVSATTAAAAQDAARSVLVVTGMAGAGRSTVSNALQDLGLYVVDNLPPQMLRPLLDLAGHSDERLARVAVVVDVRGGQLLTELQDAGEAPGPRPQLKLLFLEANDAALVRRFEAVRRPHPLQGEGTILDGITAERAMTAAVREQSDIIIDTSELNIHQLANLVNELFADDDRPGVQVTLTSFGFKYGVPTDADMVADARFLPNPYWVPDLRPHTGRDADVSDYVLGQPGALEFVERYADALRPVLAGYQRENKSHATIAIGCTGGKHRSVAVVERIASLIAEQPGVVVRVKHRDLGRE
;
A
#
# COMPACT_ATOMS: atom_id res chain seq x y z
N MET A 1 1.69 33.01 30.20
CA MET A 1 2.72 31.93 30.22
C MET A 1 2.19 30.57 29.72
N THR A 2 0.92 30.44 29.39
CA THR A 2 0.28 29.17 28.95
C THR A 2 0.39 28.93 27.43
N ASP A 3 0.51 29.99 26.63
CA ASP A 3 0.55 29.86 25.15
C ASP A 3 1.92 29.41 24.60
N ALA A 4 3.01 29.71 25.28
CA ALA A 4 4.36 29.32 24.84
C ALA A 4 4.64 27.82 25.04
N VAL A 5 4.05 27.21 26.09
CA VAL A 5 4.20 25.78 26.35
C VAL A 5 3.40 24.94 25.38
N SER A 6 2.23 25.43 24.93
CA SER A 6 1.37 24.74 23.97
C SER A 6 2.00 24.73 22.55
N ALA A 7 2.63 25.84 22.15
CA ALA A 7 3.31 25.94 20.85
C ALA A 7 4.56 25.05 20.78
N THR A 8 5.32 24.94 21.87
CA THR A 8 6.52 24.09 21.93
C THR A 8 6.16 22.59 21.90
N THR A 9 5.04 22.21 22.53
CA THR A 9 4.56 20.81 22.51
C THR A 9 4.00 20.41 21.14
N ALA A 10 3.33 21.34 20.45
CA ALA A 10 2.82 21.11 19.09
C ALA A 10 3.96 21.04 18.06
N ALA A 11 5.00 21.87 18.17
CA ALA A 11 6.18 21.83 17.32
C ALA A 11 6.99 20.53 17.54
N ALA A 12 7.15 20.07 18.79
CA ALA A 12 7.83 18.82 19.10
C ALA A 12 7.02 17.59 18.63
N ALA A 13 5.69 17.65 18.66
CA ALA A 13 4.82 16.59 18.12
C ALA A 13 4.82 16.58 16.59
N GLN A 14 4.96 17.72 15.92
CA GLN A 14 5.11 17.81 14.46
C GLN A 14 6.50 17.38 13.98
N ASP A 15 7.56 17.61 14.74
CA ASP A 15 8.92 17.13 14.45
C ASP A 15 9.04 15.60 14.61
N ALA A 16 8.30 15.00 15.54
CA ALA A 16 8.24 13.54 15.71
C ALA A 16 7.49 12.83 14.55
N ALA A 17 6.70 13.57 13.77
CA ALA A 17 5.93 13.02 12.64
C ALA A 17 6.73 12.91 11.33
N ARG A 18 7.92 13.51 11.23
CA ARG A 18 8.75 13.49 10.01
C ARG A 18 9.87 12.49 10.13
N SER A 19 9.88 11.53 9.21
CA SER A 19 10.92 10.50 9.20
C SER A 19 11.44 10.24 7.78
N VAL A 20 12.74 10.04 7.67
CA VAL A 20 13.39 9.59 6.43
C VAL A 20 14.01 8.22 6.70
N LEU A 21 13.55 7.23 5.96
CA LEU A 21 14.08 5.88 5.98
C LEU A 21 15.10 5.72 4.84
N VAL A 22 16.36 5.55 5.17
CA VAL A 22 17.40 5.22 4.18
C VAL A 22 17.48 3.70 4.07
N VAL A 23 17.17 3.19 2.88
CA VAL A 23 17.21 1.77 2.55
C VAL A 23 18.46 1.48 1.72
N THR A 24 19.26 0.56 2.20
CA THR A 24 20.45 0.10 1.48
C THR A 24 20.69 -1.38 1.70
N GLY A 25 21.80 -1.94 1.23
CA GLY A 25 22.14 -3.34 1.41
C GLY A 25 22.76 -3.99 0.19
N MET A 26 23.03 -5.28 0.30
CA MET A 26 23.64 -6.10 -0.74
C MET A 26 22.83 -6.13 -2.02
N ALA A 27 23.50 -6.13 -3.15
CA ALA A 27 22.88 -6.34 -4.46
C ALA A 27 22.19 -7.73 -4.49
N GLY A 28 20.93 -7.78 -4.92
CA GLY A 28 20.12 -9.00 -4.88
C GLY A 28 19.47 -9.32 -3.53
N ALA A 29 19.67 -8.49 -2.48
CA ALA A 29 19.04 -8.68 -1.18
C ALA A 29 17.56 -8.22 -1.11
N GLY A 30 16.98 -7.68 -2.21
CA GLY A 30 15.56 -7.36 -2.27
C GLY A 30 15.20 -5.88 -2.11
N ARG A 31 16.14 -4.95 -2.34
CA ARG A 31 15.91 -3.49 -2.25
C ARG A 31 14.67 -3.03 -3.02
N SER A 32 14.47 -3.51 -4.26
CA SER A 32 13.29 -3.15 -5.06
C SER A 32 11.98 -3.65 -4.46
N THR A 33 11.98 -4.83 -3.83
CA THR A 33 10.79 -5.34 -3.12
C THR A 33 10.44 -4.46 -1.93
N VAL A 34 11.44 -4.05 -1.15
CA VAL A 34 11.26 -3.14 -0.02
C VAL A 34 10.79 -1.76 -0.50
N SER A 35 11.39 -1.23 -1.58
CA SER A 35 10.97 0.04 -2.21
C SER A 35 9.48 0.03 -2.57
N ASN A 36 9.02 -1.03 -3.25
CA ASN A 36 7.61 -1.18 -3.62
C ASN A 36 6.70 -1.30 -2.40
N ALA A 37 7.07 -2.12 -1.40
CA ALA A 37 6.28 -2.28 -0.19
C ALA A 37 6.14 -0.97 0.60
N LEU A 38 7.21 -0.17 0.70
CA LEU A 38 7.17 1.16 1.34
C LEU A 38 6.31 2.15 0.56
N GLN A 39 6.31 2.08 -0.77
CA GLN A 39 5.43 2.88 -1.62
C GLN A 39 3.96 2.50 -1.42
N ASP A 40 3.66 1.20 -1.31
CA ASP A 40 2.32 0.68 -1.00
C ASP A 40 1.83 1.12 0.39
N LEU A 41 2.74 1.37 1.33
CA LEU A 41 2.48 1.97 2.64
C LEU A 41 2.28 3.50 2.60
N GLY A 42 2.35 4.11 1.40
CA GLY A 42 2.15 5.54 1.21
C GLY A 42 3.38 6.42 1.51
N LEU A 43 4.58 5.83 1.67
CA LEU A 43 5.80 6.62 1.76
C LEU A 43 6.15 7.22 0.39
N TYR A 44 6.70 8.43 0.38
CA TYR A 44 7.31 8.98 -0.82
C TYR A 44 8.67 8.30 -1.04
N VAL A 45 8.77 7.43 -2.05
CA VAL A 45 9.97 6.63 -2.29
C VAL A 45 10.82 7.25 -3.38
N VAL A 46 12.10 7.50 -3.08
CA VAL A 46 13.13 7.91 -4.04
C VAL A 46 14.08 6.74 -4.24
N ASP A 47 14.03 6.12 -5.41
CA ASP A 47 14.88 4.98 -5.72
C ASP A 47 16.20 5.41 -6.35
N ASN A 48 17.27 4.68 -6.03
CA ASN A 48 18.62 4.89 -6.57
C ASN A 48 19.15 6.33 -6.42
N LEU A 49 18.90 6.96 -5.25
CA LEU A 49 19.40 8.28 -4.96
C LEU A 49 20.94 8.26 -4.84
N PRO A 50 21.67 9.14 -5.56
CA PRO A 50 23.10 9.33 -5.32
C PRO A 50 23.33 9.82 -3.88
N PRO A 51 24.34 9.27 -3.12
CA PRO A 51 24.57 9.64 -1.72
C PRO A 51 24.64 11.16 -1.49
N GLN A 52 25.28 11.91 -2.41
CA GLN A 52 25.43 13.37 -2.34
C GLN A 52 24.11 14.16 -2.39
N MET A 53 23.03 13.52 -2.85
CA MET A 53 21.68 14.10 -2.90
C MET A 53 20.89 13.86 -1.62
N LEU A 54 21.43 13.08 -0.67
CA LEU A 54 20.74 12.77 0.59
C LEU A 54 20.51 14.05 1.41
N ARG A 55 21.55 14.88 1.57
CA ARG A 55 21.44 16.14 2.33
C ARG A 55 20.42 17.12 1.74
N PRO A 56 20.44 17.48 0.45
CA PRO A 56 19.38 18.28 -0.16
C PRO A 56 17.97 17.73 0.04
N LEU A 57 17.81 16.40 0.01
CA LEU A 57 16.52 15.76 0.24
C LEU A 57 16.07 15.89 1.71
N LEU A 58 17.00 15.73 2.67
CA LEU A 58 16.69 15.91 4.11
C LEU A 58 16.29 17.35 4.41
N ASP A 59 16.97 18.33 3.79
CA ASP A 59 16.62 19.75 3.91
C ASP A 59 15.21 20.01 3.36
N LEU A 60 14.83 19.41 2.23
CA LEU A 60 13.47 19.49 1.69
C LEU A 60 12.43 18.80 2.59
N ALA A 61 12.74 17.62 3.11
CA ALA A 61 11.84 16.89 4.01
C ALA A 61 11.65 17.59 5.37
N GLY A 62 12.64 18.39 5.81
CA GLY A 62 12.56 19.26 7.00
C GLY A 62 11.61 20.44 6.83
N HIS A 63 11.32 20.89 5.60
CA HIS A 63 10.42 22.00 5.31
C HIS A 63 8.98 21.53 5.03
N SER A 64 8.01 22.41 5.20
CA SER A 64 6.57 22.20 5.38
C SER A 64 5.76 21.43 4.31
N ASP A 65 6.34 20.62 3.43
CA ASP A 65 5.58 19.85 2.46
C ASP A 65 5.07 18.52 3.11
N GLU A 66 3.76 18.42 3.31
CA GLU A 66 3.11 17.21 3.86
C GLU A 66 3.39 15.96 3.04
N ARG A 67 3.68 16.09 1.73
CA ARG A 67 4.03 14.96 0.85
C ARG A 67 5.36 14.32 1.21
N LEU A 68 6.25 15.09 1.86
CA LEU A 68 7.57 14.65 2.29
C LEU A 68 7.63 14.35 3.80
N ALA A 69 6.49 14.24 4.46
CA ALA A 69 6.44 13.89 5.89
C ALA A 69 7.01 12.48 6.15
N ARG A 70 6.82 11.56 5.23
CA ARG A 70 7.32 10.17 5.30
C ARG A 70 8.04 9.83 3.99
N VAL A 71 9.35 9.84 4.01
CA VAL A 71 10.20 9.59 2.84
C VAL A 71 11.01 8.31 3.04
N ALA A 72 11.08 7.47 2.03
CA ALA A 72 12.04 6.39 1.95
C ALA A 72 13.01 6.64 0.78
N VAL A 73 14.29 6.43 1.02
CA VAL A 73 15.35 6.67 0.04
C VAL A 73 16.15 5.40 -0.15
N VAL A 74 16.16 4.87 -1.35
CA VAL A 74 17.02 3.72 -1.67
C VAL A 74 18.35 4.23 -2.20
N VAL A 75 19.42 3.91 -1.47
CA VAL A 75 20.79 4.35 -1.79
C VAL A 75 21.68 3.14 -2.08
N ASP A 76 22.51 3.29 -3.10
CA ASP A 76 23.53 2.30 -3.42
C ASP A 76 24.85 2.68 -2.74
N VAL A 77 25.37 1.79 -1.88
CA VAL A 77 26.60 2.02 -1.10
C VAL A 77 27.88 1.85 -1.90
N ARG A 78 27.82 1.33 -3.12
CA ARG A 78 29.02 1.04 -3.92
C ARG A 78 29.90 2.25 -4.20
N GLY A 79 29.36 3.46 -4.04
CA GLY A 79 30.14 4.71 -4.12
C GLY A 79 30.97 5.06 -2.89
N GLY A 80 30.90 4.32 -1.79
CA GLY A 80 31.73 4.50 -0.59
C GLY A 80 31.44 5.77 0.25
N GLN A 81 30.52 6.62 -0.16
CA GLN A 81 30.28 7.94 0.46
C GLN A 81 29.06 7.99 1.40
N LEU A 82 28.26 6.91 1.47
CA LEU A 82 27.00 6.96 2.21
C LEU A 82 27.19 7.30 3.70
N LEU A 83 28.18 6.69 4.36
CA LEU A 83 28.44 6.97 5.77
C LEU A 83 28.85 8.41 6.04
N THR A 84 29.70 8.97 5.18
CA THR A 84 30.12 10.37 5.28
C THR A 84 28.91 11.29 5.11
N GLU A 85 28.08 11.05 4.08
CA GLU A 85 26.87 11.84 3.84
C GLU A 85 25.83 11.72 4.97
N LEU A 86 25.70 10.53 5.59
CA LEU A 86 24.85 10.31 6.76
C LEU A 86 25.37 11.08 8.00
N GLN A 87 26.67 11.08 8.23
CA GLN A 87 27.32 11.80 9.33
C GLN A 87 27.18 13.33 9.13
N ASP A 88 27.51 13.81 7.95
CA ASP A 88 27.38 15.24 7.59
C ASP A 88 25.91 15.71 7.68
N ALA A 89 24.97 14.86 7.25
CA ALA A 89 23.55 15.10 7.41
C ALA A 89 23.15 15.12 8.90
N GLY A 90 23.78 14.33 9.74
CA GLY A 90 23.61 14.31 11.20
C GLY A 90 24.07 15.57 11.93
N GLU A 91 25.03 16.34 11.42
CA GLU A 91 25.66 17.49 12.08
C GLU A 91 25.13 18.87 11.64
N ALA A 92 24.33 18.95 10.57
CA ALA A 92 23.84 20.22 10.04
C ALA A 92 22.84 20.93 11.00
N PRO A 93 22.83 22.26 11.17
CA PRO A 93 21.88 22.97 12.04
C PRO A 93 20.49 23.11 11.38
N GLY A 94 19.39 22.90 12.15
CA GLY A 94 18.01 23.10 11.71
C GLY A 94 17.03 22.01 12.15
N PRO A 95 15.72 22.17 11.94
CA PRO A 95 14.73 21.14 12.19
C PRO A 95 14.98 19.96 11.24
N ARG A 96 14.98 18.72 11.79
CA ARG A 96 15.37 17.54 11.03
C ARG A 96 14.35 16.41 11.15
N PRO A 97 14.10 15.72 10.05
CA PRO A 97 13.39 14.45 10.12
C PRO A 97 14.22 13.42 10.88
N GLN A 98 13.54 12.52 11.61
CA GLN A 98 14.21 11.37 12.19
C GLN A 98 14.78 10.49 11.09
N LEU A 99 16.09 10.27 11.09
CA LEU A 99 16.76 9.41 10.13
C LEU A 99 16.83 7.98 10.68
N LYS A 100 16.41 7.00 9.88
CA LYS A 100 16.57 5.58 10.17
C LYS A 100 17.26 4.89 9.01
N LEU A 101 18.19 4.00 9.31
CA LEU A 101 18.96 3.24 8.32
C LEU A 101 18.54 1.77 8.33
N LEU A 102 17.98 1.30 7.22
CA LEU A 102 17.61 -0.09 6.97
C LEU A 102 18.64 -0.74 6.05
N PHE A 103 19.26 -1.82 6.51
CA PHE A 103 20.20 -2.63 5.73
C PHE A 103 19.59 -3.98 5.36
N LEU A 104 19.66 -4.32 4.08
CA LEU A 104 19.22 -5.61 3.55
C LEU A 104 20.39 -6.50 3.25
N GLU A 105 20.38 -7.70 3.78
CA GLU A 105 21.41 -8.70 3.49
C GLU A 105 20.80 -10.06 3.10
N ALA A 106 21.63 -10.93 2.56
CA ALA A 106 21.35 -12.34 2.42
C ALA A 106 22.66 -13.12 2.45
N ASN A 107 22.59 -14.42 2.73
CA ASN A 107 23.76 -15.28 2.65
C ASN A 107 24.24 -15.47 1.20
N ASP A 108 25.49 -15.87 1.04
CA ASP A 108 26.14 -15.95 -0.28
C ASP A 108 25.41 -16.93 -1.20
N ALA A 109 24.94 -18.06 -0.68
CA ALA A 109 24.21 -19.06 -1.47
C ALA A 109 22.88 -18.50 -2.03
N ALA A 110 22.15 -17.70 -1.23
CA ALA A 110 20.92 -17.05 -1.67
C ALA A 110 21.20 -15.99 -2.74
N LEU A 111 22.23 -15.17 -2.57
CA LEU A 111 22.63 -14.14 -3.52
C LEU A 111 23.07 -14.76 -4.86
N VAL A 112 23.95 -15.78 -4.82
CA VAL A 112 24.40 -16.50 -6.03
C VAL A 112 23.20 -17.03 -6.80
N ARG A 113 22.28 -17.78 -6.15
CA ARG A 113 21.05 -18.29 -6.79
C ARG A 113 20.23 -17.17 -7.45
N ARG A 114 20.09 -16.02 -6.77
CA ARG A 114 19.30 -14.87 -7.29
C ARG A 114 19.94 -14.24 -8.52
N PHE A 115 21.26 -14.08 -8.53
CA PHE A 115 22.00 -13.58 -9.68
C PHE A 115 21.95 -14.55 -10.86
N GLU A 116 22.10 -15.86 -10.63
CA GLU A 116 21.95 -16.89 -11.66
C GLU A 116 20.54 -16.92 -12.27
N ALA A 117 19.50 -16.80 -11.42
CA ALA A 117 18.11 -16.79 -11.89
C ALA A 117 17.80 -15.62 -12.85
N VAL A 118 18.37 -14.44 -12.59
CA VAL A 118 18.18 -13.26 -13.46
C VAL A 118 19.20 -13.16 -14.57
N ARG A 119 20.20 -14.08 -14.62
CA ARG A 119 21.26 -14.11 -15.64
C ARG A 119 22.01 -12.78 -15.78
N ARG A 120 22.28 -12.11 -14.68
CA ARG A 120 23.03 -10.84 -14.64
C ARG A 120 24.33 -11.03 -13.86
N PRO A 121 25.44 -10.43 -14.30
CA PRO A 121 26.68 -10.43 -13.52
C PRO A 121 26.48 -9.61 -12.25
N HIS A 122 27.21 -9.97 -11.19
CA HIS A 122 27.26 -9.11 -10.00
C HIS A 122 27.98 -7.79 -10.34
N PRO A 123 27.49 -6.63 -9.87
CA PRO A 123 28.10 -5.33 -10.23
C PRO A 123 29.58 -5.17 -9.89
N LEU A 124 30.06 -5.85 -8.87
CA LEU A 124 31.48 -5.84 -8.45
C LEU A 124 32.24 -7.13 -8.85
N GLN A 125 31.66 -7.94 -9.73
CA GLN A 125 32.29 -9.20 -10.16
C GLN A 125 33.59 -8.99 -10.97
N GLY A 126 33.66 -7.93 -11.77
CA GLY A 126 34.79 -7.71 -12.68
C GLY A 126 34.98 -8.90 -13.61
N GLU A 127 36.20 -9.41 -13.67
CA GLU A 127 36.54 -10.64 -14.41
C GLU A 127 36.41 -11.93 -13.56
N GLY A 128 36.03 -11.80 -12.27
CA GLY A 128 35.84 -12.92 -11.34
C GLY A 128 34.47 -13.60 -11.44
N THR A 129 34.16 -14.34 -10.39
CA THR A 129 32.86 -15.01 -10.24
C THR A 129 31.85 -14.13 -9.54
N ILE A 130 30.56 -14.53 -9.57
CA ILE A 130 29.48 -13.86 -8.80
C ILE A 130 29.86 -13.82 -7.31
N LEU A 131 30.43 -14.89 -6.77
CA LEU A 131 30.83 -14.99 -5.37
C LEU A 131 31.97 -14.00 -5.01
N ASP A 132 32.92 -13.78 -5.91
CA ASP A 132 33.98 -12.78 -5.72
C ASP A 132 33.36 -11.36 -5.61
N GLY A 133 32.37 -11.04 -6.46
CA GLY A 133 31.63 -9.80 -6.41
C GLY A 133 30.84 -9.61 -5.11
N ILE A 134 30.15 -10.67 -4.64
CA ILE A 134 29.43 -10.68 -3.37
C ILE A 134 30.38 -10.45 -2.19
N THR A 135 31.52 -11.13 -2.18
CA THR A 135 32.53 -11.00 -1.12
C THR A 135 33.10 -9.57 -1.06
N ALA A 136 33.41 -8.99 -2.22
CA ALA A 136 33.87 -7.60 -2.31
C ALA A 136 32.80 -6.61 -1.81
N GLU A 137 31.53 -6.79 -2.20
CA GLU A 137 30.44 -5.92 -1.76
C GLU A 137 30.20 -6.03 -0.25
N ARG A 138 30.25 -7.25 0.31
CA ARG A 138 30.09 -7.49 1.76
C ARG A 138 31.18 -6.77 2.56
N ALA A 139 32.43 -6.82 2.12
CA ALA A 139 33.52 -6.08 2.75
C ALA A 139 33.33 -4.56 2.67
N MET A 140 32.87 -4.06 1.52
CA MET A 140 32.62 -2.63 1.30
C MET A 140 31.46 -2.12 2.15
N THR A 141 30.42 -2.93 2.37
CA THR A 141 29.20 -2.53 3.07
C THR A 141 29.22 -2.79 4.58
N ALA A 142 30.27 -3.45 5.10
CA ALA A 142 30.35 -3.86 6.50
C ALA A 142 30.15 -2.70 7.49
N ALA A 143 30.79 -1.56 7.28
CA ALA A 143 30.67 -0.42 8.15
C ALA A 143 29.27 0.22 8.13
N VAL A 144 28.58 0.22 6.96
CA VAL A 144 27.19 0.69 6.84
C VAL A 144 26.25 -0.26 7.58
N ARG A 145 26.47 -1.56 7.44
CA ARG A 145 25.70 -2.59 8.14
C ARG A 145 25.79 -2.42 9.67
N GLU A 146 26.99 -2.19 10.20
CA GLU A 146 27.22 -2.01 11.64
C GLU A 146 26.52 -0.78 12.21
N GLN A 147 26.34 0.28 11.41
CA GLN A 147 25.67 1.51 11.81
C GLN A 147 24.17 1.52 11.50
N SER A 148 23.63 0.43 10.96
CA SER A 148 22.23 0.37 10.60
C SER A 148 21.32 0.12 11.81
N ASP A 149 20.22 0.88 11.89
CA ASP A 149 19.22 0.74 12.95
C ASP A 149 18.43 -0.55 12.81
N ILE A 150 18.22 -0.99 11.56
CA ILE A 150 17.44 -2.19 11.24
C ILE A 150 18.21 -3.00 10.20
N ILE A 151 18.36 -4.30 10.46
CA ILE A 151 18.96 -5.25 9.52
C ILE A 151 17.94 -6.34 9.22
N ILE A 152 17.69 -6.57 7.92
CA ILE A 152 16.80 -7.65 7.46
C ILE A 152 17.64 -8.67 6.68
N ASP A 153 17.77 -9.89 7.22
CA ASP A 153 18.27 -11.04 6.47
C ASP A 153 17.16 -11.65 5.63
N THR A 154 17.32 -11.56 4.32
CA THR A 154 16.34 -12.02 3.34
C THR A 154 16.66 -13.40 2.76
N SER A 155 17.65 -14.13 3.32
CA SER A 155 18.16 -15.40 2.78
C SER A 155 17.07 -16.42 2.51
N GLU A 156 16.14 -16.57 3.45
CA GLU A 156 15.04 -17.55 3.41
C GLU A 156 13.68 -16.94 3.03
N LEU A 157 13.65 -15.62 2.74
CA LEU A 157 12.42 -14.93 2.42
C LEU A 157 12.16 -14.95 0.92
N ASN A 158 10.93 -15.25 0.55
CA ASN A 158 10.42 -14.93 -0.79
C ASN A 158 9.95 -13.47 -0.86
N ILE A 159 9.58 -13.01 -2.07
CA ILE A 159 9.18 -11.62 -2.33
C ILE A 159 7.99 -11.20 -1.45
N HIS A 160 7.00 -12.08 -1.29
CA HIS A 160 5.79 -11.80 -0.48
C HIS A 160 6.10 -11.74 1.01
N GLN A 161 6.93 -12.66 1.51
CA GLN A 161 7.34 -12.67 2.90
C GLN A 161 8.16 -11.43 3.28
N LEU A 162 9.05 -10.97 2.37
CA LEU A 162 9.80 -9.73 2.59
C LEU A 162 8.86 -8.51 2.59
N ALA A 163 7.92 -8.42 1.65
CA ALA A 163 6.93 -7.34 1.62
C ALA A 163 6.07 -7.33 2.90
N ASN A 164 5.63 -8.51 3.40
CA ASN A 164 4.87 -8.62 4.64
C ASN A 164 5.69 -8.14 5.85
N LEU A 165 6.95 -8.55 5.94
CA LEU A 165 7.83 -8.10 7.02
C LEU A 165 8.04 -6.58 7.01
N VAL A 166 8.23 -5.98 5.83
CA VAL A 166 8.32 -4.52 5.67
C VAL A 166 7.04 -3.85 6.13
N ASN A 167 5.89 -4.41 5.76
CA ASN A 167 4.61 -3.92 6.19
C ASN A 167 4.44 -3.99 7.73
N GLU A 168 4.85 -5.07 8.37
CA GLU A 168 4.82 -5.21 9.83
C GLU A 168 5.72 -4.19 10.55
N LEU A 169 6.90 -3.91 9.97
CA LEU A 169 7.88 -3.01 10.59
C LEU A 169 7.56 -1.52 10.42
N PHE A 170 6.94 -1.13 9.30
CA PHE A 170 6.80 0.27 8.92
C PHE A 170 5.36 0.76 8.74
N ALA A 171 4.37 -0.11 8.95
CA ALA A 171 3.01 0.37 8.99
C ALA A 171 2.73 1.13 10.28
N ASP A 172 2.04 2.25 10.14
CA ASP A 172 1.44 2.92 11.28
C ASP A 172 0.21 2.14 11.76
N ASP A 173 -0.16 2.32 13.04
CA ASP A 173 -1.40 1.77 13.63
C ASP A 173 -2.66 2.26 12.89
N ASP A 174 -2.57 3.40 12.19
CA ASP A 174 -3.62 4.00 11.34
C ASP A 174 -3.57 3.52 9.86
N ARG A 175 -3.23 2.27 9.59
CA ARG A 175 -3.29 1.77 8.21
C ARG A 175 -4.66 2.02 7.59
N PRO A 176 -4.74 2.67 6.42
CA PRO A 176 -5.89 2.44 5.57
C PRO A 176 -5.86 0.95 5.20
N GLY A 177 -6.79 0.19 5.73
CA GLY A 177 -6.96 -1.21 5.38
C GLY A 177 -7.21 -1.39 3.88
N VAL A 178 -7.61 -2.58 3.47
CA VAL A 178 -8.01 -2.81 2.08
C VAL A 178 -9.08 -1.79 1.68
N GLN A 179 -8.78 -0.97 0.68
CA GLN A 179 -9.77 -0.08 0.06
C GLN A 179 -10.66 -0.90 -0.85
N VAL A 180 -11.91 -1.10 -0.43
CA VAL A 180 -12.92 -1.84 -1.19
C VAL A 180 -13.80 -0.87 -1.94
N THR A 181 -13.74 -0.88 -3.26
CA THR A 181 -14.69 -0.18 -4.10
C THR A 181 -15.86 -1.11 -4.43
N LEU A 182 -17.01 -0.85 -3.82
CA LEU A 182 -18.27 -1.50 -4.18
C LEU A 182 -18.91 -0.75 -5.35
N THR A 183 -19.00 -1.41 -6.50
CA THR A 183 -19.50 -0.79 -7.73
C THR A 183 -20.85 -1.40 -8.16
N SER A 184 -21.89 -0.57 -8.30
CA SER A 184 -23.09 -1.01 -9.02
C SER A 184 -22.94 -0.78 -10.52
N PHE A 185 -23.44 -1.74 -11.34
CA PHE A 185 -23.38 -1.63 -12.78
C PHE A 185 -24.59 -2.23 -13.48
N GLY A 186 -24.77 -1.88 -14.75
CA GLY A 186 -25.75 -2.47 -15.66
C GLY A 186 -25.12 -3.44 -16.63
N PHE A 187 -25.58 -4.69 -16.67
CA PHE A 187 -25.09 -5.69 -17.62
C PHE A 187 -25.22 -5.23 -19.08
N LYS A 188 -26.20 -4.38 -19.40
CA LYS A 188 -26.36 -3.81 -20.76
C LYS A 188 -25.17 -2.94 -21.19
N TYR A 189 -24.35 -2.47 -20.24
CA TYR A 189 -23.15 -1.66 -20.50
C TYR A 189 -21.84 -2.45 -20.31
N GLY A 190 -21.93 -3.76 -20.13
CA GLY A 190 -20.80 -4.64 -19.89
C GLY A 190 -20.37 -4.73 -18.42
N VAL A 191 -19.71 -5.79 -18.08
CA VAL A 191 -19.11 -6.02 -16.76
C VAL A 191 -17.90 -5.11 -16.60
N PRO A 192 -17.67 -4.48 -15.42
CA PRO A 192 -16.44 -3.76 -15.14
C PRO A 192 -15.21 -4.65 -15.30
N THR A 193 -14.24 -4.19 -16.09
CA THR A 193 -13.02 -4.98 -16.43
C THR A 193 -12.03 -5.05 -15.26
N ASP A 194 -12.16 -4.15 -14.30
CA ASP A 194 -11.35 -4.01 -13.09
C ASP A 194 -11.98 -4.67 -11.85
N ALA A 195 -13.08 -5.42 -12.04
CA ALA A 195 -13.74 -6.10 -10.94
C ALA A 195 -13.02 -7.40 -10.55
N ASP A 196 -12.63 -7.51 -9.29
CA ASP A 196 -12.09 -8.75 -8.69
C ASP A 196 -13.20 -9.78 -8.44
N MET A 197 -14.41 -9.31 -8.08
CA MET A 197 -15.56 -10.15 -7.85
C MET A 197 -16.81 -9.52 -8.46
N VAL A 198 -17.68 -10.36 -9.03
CA VAL A 198 -18.92 -9.91 -9.65
C VAL A 198 -20.09 -10.74 -9.13
N ALA A 199 -21.17 -10.06 -8.75
CA ALA A 199 -22.43 -10.71 -8.40
C ALA A 199 -23.61 -10.15 -9.22
N ASP A 200 -24.62 -10.97 -9.44
CA ASP A 200 -25.80 -10.68 -10.25
C ASP A 200 -27.04 -10.51 -9.38
N ALA A 201 -27.63 -9.32 -9.38
CA ALA A 201 -28.85 -8.99 -8.66
C ALA A 201 -30.13 -9.09 -9.55
N ARG A 202 -30.04 -9.69 -10.76
CA ARG A 202 -31.21 -9.82 -11.67
C ARG A 202 -32.22 -10.85 -11.23
N PHE A 203 -31.88 -11.72 -10.29
CA PHE A 203 -32.84 -12.66 -9.68
C PHE A 203 -33.95 -11.94 -8.90
N LEU A 204 -33.72 -10.69 -8.48
CA LEU A 204 -34.72 -9.89 -7.79
C LEU A 204 -35.71 -9.27 -8.79
N PRO A 205 -37.00 -9.10 -8.41
CA PRO A 205 -38.01 -8.38 -9.21
C PRO A 205 -37.53 -6.98 -9.62
N ASN A 206 -37.88 -6.57 -10.84
CA ASN A 206 -37.35 -5.33 -11.39
C ASN A 206 -38.27 -4.15 -11.06
N PRO A 207 -37.85 -3.14 -10.25
CA PRO A 207 -38.63 -1.95 -9.93
C PRO A 207 -39.09 -1.14 -11.16
N TYR A 208 -38.40 -1.28 -12.27
CA TYR A 208 -38.76 -0.61 -13.54
C TYR A 208 -40.20 -0.88 -13.97
N TRP A 209 -40.77 -2.03 -13.63
CA TRP A 209 -42.13 -2.39 -13.97
C TRP A 209 -43.17 -1.81 -13.03
N VAL A 210 -42.78 -1.15 -11.94
CA VAL A 210 -43.64 -0.42 -11.03
C VAL A 210 -43.59 1.05 -11.43
N PRO A 211 -44.71 1.64 -11.92
CA PRO A 211 -44.69 2.99 -12.48
C PRO A 211 -44.11 4.05 -11.56
N ASP A 212 -44.44 4.00 -10.27
CA ASP A 212 -44.03 4.98 -9.26
C ASP A 212 -42.53 4.85 -8.91
N LEU A 213 -41.95 3.65 -9.04
CA LEU A 213 -40.52 3.39 -8.74
C LEU A 213 -39.60 3.60 -9.95
N ARG A 214 -40.14 3.57 -11.16
CA ARG A 214 -39.38 3.68 -12.41
C ARG A 214 -38.50 4.92 -12.50
N PRO A 215 -38.95 6.14 -12.13
CA PRO A 215 -38.12 7.34 -12.21
C PRO A 215 -37.04 7.37 -11.14
N HIS A 216 -37.23 6.71 -10.01
CA HIS A 216 -36.33 6.71 -8.86
C HIS A 216 -35.14 5.75 -9.05
N THR A 217 -34.21 5.76 -8.10
CA THR A 217 -32.98 4.96 -8.10
C THR A 217 -32.92 4.05 -6.88
N GLY A 218 -32.02 3.09 -6.84
CA GLY A 218 -31.81 2.26 -5.66
C GLY A 218 -31.27 3.00 -4.42
N ARG A 219 -30.96 4.29 -4.53
CA ARG A 219 -30.61 5.15 -3.38
C ARG A 219 -31.85 5.77 -2.72
N ASP A 220 -32.96 5.82 -3.45
CA ASP A 220 -34.20 6.34 -2.92
C ASP A 220 -34.87 5.27 -2.05
N ALA A 221 -35.42 5.68 -0.91
CA ALA A 221 -35.94 4.76 0.12
C ALA A 221 -37.03 3.83 -0.42
N ASP A 222 -37.96 4.33 -1.22
CA ASP A 222 -39.07 3.56 -1.82
C ASP A 222 -38.57 2.43 -2.73
N VAL A 223 -37.52 2.67 -3.53
CA VAL A 223 -36.87 1.64 -4.38
C VAL A 223 -36.05 0.69 -3.54
N SER A 224 -35.28 1.20 -2.59
CA SER A 224 -34.47 0.38 -1.69
C SER A 224 -35.33 -0.58 -0.88
N ASP A 225 -36.42 -0.07 -0.28
CA ASP A 225 -37.35 -0.88 0.51
C ASP A 225 -38.05 -1.93 -0.36
N TYR A 226 -38.48 -1.56 -1.58
CA TYR A 226 -39.05 -2.50 -2.52
C TYR A 226 -38.06 -3.63 -2.88
N VAL A 227 -36.79 -3.30 -3.20
CA VAL A 227 -35.77 -4.27 -3.62
C VAL A 227 -35.37 -5.18 -2.47
N LEU A 228 -35.05 -4.60 -1.30
CA LEU A 228 -34.58 -5.34 -0.14
C LEU A 228 -35.72 -6.11 0.55
N GLY A 229 -36.97 -5.69 0.39
CA GLY A 229 -38.16 -6.42 0.87
C GLY A 229 -38.53 -7.65 0.03
N GLN A 230 -37.91 -7.87 -1.14
CA GLN A 230 -38.20 -9.05 -1.96
C GLN A 230 -37.67 -10.34 -1.32
N PRO A 231 -38.36 -11.47 -1.53
CA PRO A 231 -37.92 -12.77 -1.03
C PRO A 231 -36.48 -13.08 -1.48
N GLY A 232 -35.62 -13.42 -0.50
CA GLY A 232 -34.22 -13.76 -0.74
C GLY A 232 -33.27 -12.56 -0.89
N ALA A 233 -33.77 -11.31 -0.92
CA ALA A 233 -32.91 -10.15 -1.11
C ALA A 233 -31.99 -9.90 0.09
N LEU A 234 -32.53 -9.81 1.30
CA LEU A 234 -31.74 -9.63 2.52
C LEU A 234 -30.84 -10.83 2.79
N GLU A 235 -31.37 -12.05 2.61
CA GLU A 235 -30.57 -13.26 2.76
C GLU A 235 -29.35 -13.26 1.82
N PHE A 236 -29.52 -12.88 0.56
CA PHE A 236 -28.42 -12.75 -0.39
C PHE A 236 -27.39 -11.70 0.08
N VAL A 237 -27.85 -10.51 0.48
CA VAL A 237 -26.99 -9.42 0.95
C VAL A 237 -26.15 -9.84 2.15
N GLU A 238 -26.76 -10.45 3.16
CA GLU A 238 -26.11 -10.89 4.38
C GLU A 238 -25.09 -12.00 4.09
N ARG A 239 -25.50 -13.05 3.36
CA ARG A 239 -24.60 -14.15 3.01
C ARG A 239 -23.44 -13.71 2.11
N TYR A 240 -23.70 -12.77 1.20
CA TYR A 240 -22.64 -12.25 0.34
C TYR A 240 -21.66 -11.38 1.13
N ALA A 241 -22.15 -10.53 2.03
CA ALA A 241 -21.30 -9.77 2.95
C ALA A 241 -20.45 -10.70 3.85
N ASP A 242 -21.06 -11.79 4.37
CA ASP A 242 -20.34 -12.80 5.15
C ASP A 242 -19.28 -13.54 4.32
N ALA A 243 -19.56 -13.84 3.06
CA ALA A 243 -18.57 -14.46 2.16
C ALA A 243 -17.41 -13.50 1.82
N LEU A 244 -17.65 -12.19 1.79
CA LEU A 244 -16.60 -11.19 1.55
C LEU A 244 -15.62 -11.09 2.73
N ARG A 245 -16.03 -11.28 3.96
CA ARG A 245 -15.18 -11.16 5.15
C ARG A 245 -13.88 -11.98 5.08
N PRO A 246 -13.90 -13.29 4.85
CA PRO A 246 -12.66 -14.08 4.74
C PRO A 246 -11.84 -13.71 3.51
N VAL A 247 -12.47 -13.27 2.40
CA VAL A 247 -11.78 -12.80 1.20
C VAL A 247 -10.99 -11.53 1.49
N LEU A 248 -11.64 -10.53 2.12
CA LEU A 248 -11.00 -9.26 2.47
C LEU A 248 -9.88 -9.46 3.50
N ALA A 249 -10.08 -10.34 4.48
CA ALA A 249 -9.01 -10.72 5.41
C ALA A 249 -7.84 -11.42 4.69
N GLY A 250 -8.13 -12.21 3.64
CA GLY A 250 -7.13 -12.78 2.75
C GLY A 250 -6.36 -11.71 1.98
N TYR A 251 -7.06 -10.74 1.39
CA TYR A 251 -6.44 -9.61 0.69
C TYR A 251 -5.52 -8.78 1.60
N GLN A 252 -5.90 -8.57 2.86
CA GLN A 252 -5.03 -7.92 3.86
C GLN A 252 -3.73 -8.71 4.08
N ARG A 253 -3.81 -10.05 4.24
CA ARG A 253 -2.62 -10.90 4.42
C ARG A 253 -1.69 -10.92 3.20
N GLU A 254 -2.28 -10.82 2.00
CA GLU A 254 -1.54 -10.79 0.74
C GLU A 254 -1.14 -9.38 0.30
N ASN A 255 -1.29 -8.36 1.18
CA ASN A 255 -0.99 -6.95 0.91
C ASN A 255 -1.67 -6.38 -0.33
N LYS A 256 -2.86 -6.88 -0.67
CA LYS A 256 -3.69 -6.28 -1.71
C LYS A 256 -4.38 -5.05 -1.14
N SER A 257 -3.90 -3.87 -1.50
CA SER A 257 -4.37 -2.59 -0.96
C SER A 257 -5.72 -2.14 -1.54
N HIS A 258 -6.12 -2.65 -2.70
CA HIS A 258 -7.36 -2.26 -3.39
C HIS A 258 -8.11 -3.49 -3.89
N ALA A 259 -9.44 -3.47 -3.74
CA ALA A 259 -10.33 -4.48 -4.31
C ALA A 259 -11.58 -3.83 -4.90
N THR A 260 -12.01 -4.31 -6.06
CA THR A 260 -13.26 -3.87 -6.72
C THR A 260 -14.27 -5.01 -6.71
N ILE A 261 -15.41 -4.81 -6.05
CA ILE A 261 -16.50 -5.76 -6.00
C ILE A 261 -17.70 -5.15 -6.73
N ALA A 262 -18.14 -5.80 -7.79
CA ALA A 262 -19.17 -5.28 -8.67
C ALA A 262 -20.48 -6.04 -8.54
N ILE A 263 -21.59 -5.34 -8.36
CA ILE A 263 -22.94 -5.91 -8.32
C ILE A 263 -23.71 -5.41 -9.55
N GLY A 264 -24.20 -6.32 -10.37
CA GLY A 264 -24.90 -6.02 -11.61
C GLY A 264 -26.40 -6.22 -11.55
N CYS A 265 -27.14 -5.30 -12.21
CA CYS A 265 -28.51 -5.56 -12.64
C CYS A 265 -28.66 -5.22 -14.12
N THR A 266 -29.87 -5.21 -14.70
CA THR A 266 -30.03 -4.96 -16.13
C THR A 266 -29.50 -3.59 -16.55
N GLY A 267 -29.94 -2.51 -15.87
CA GLY A 267 -29.62 -1.12 -16.22
C GLY A 267 -28.65 -0.43 -15.27
N GLY A 268 -28.35 -0.99 -14.10
CA GLY A 268 -27.43 -0.36 -13.13
C GLY A 268 -28.08 0.74 -12.27
N LYS A 269 -29.41 0.89 -12.28
CA LYS A 269 -30.13 2.00 -11.64
C LYS A 269 -30.81 1.64 -10.32
N HIS A 270 -31.48 0.50 -10.24
CA HIS A 270 -32.35 0.15 -9.11
C HIS A 270 -31.73 -0.93 -8.23
N ARG A 271 -31.87 -2.23 -8.62
CA ARG A 271 -31.49 -3.40 -7.80
C ARG A 271 -30.02 -3.41 -7.38
N SER A 272 -29.11 -3.25 -8.33
CA SER A 272 -27.66 -3.25 -8.04
C SER A 272 -27.25 -2.10 -7.14
N VAL A 273 -27.90 -0.94 -7.27
CA VAL A 273 -27.63 0.23 -6.44
C VAL A 273 -28.07 -0.05 -4.99
N ALA A 274 -29.33 -0.49 -4.77
CA ALA A 274 -29.84 -0.81 -3.44
C ALA A 274 -29.02 -1.91 -2.74
N VAL A 275 -28.65 -2.96 -3.48
CA VAL A 275 -27.84 -4.06 -2.95
C VAL A 275 -26.42 -3.61 -2.59
N VAL A 276 -25.77 -2.80 -3.43
CA VAL A 276 -24.43 -2.24 -3.15
C VAL A 276 -24.43 -1.37 -1.91
N GLU A 277 -25.39 -0.45 -1.76
CA GLU A 277 -25.49 0.41 -0.57
C GLU A 277 -25.66 -0.42 0.71
N ARG A 278 -26.46 -1.49 0.68
CA ARG A 278 -26.69 -2.34 1.83
C ARG A 278 -25.47 -3.19 2.16
N ILE A 279 -24.79 -3.79 1.18
CA ILE A 279 -23.55 -4.55 1.40
C ILE A 279 -22.47 -3.62 1.96
N ALA A 280 -22.35 -2.39 1.43
CA ALA A 280 -21.38 -1.40 1.90
C ALA A 280 -21.53 -1.14 3.41
N SER A 281 -22.77 -0.96 3.87
CA SER A 281 -23.03 -0.74 5.30
C SER A 281 -22.60 -1.91 6.19
N LEU A 282 -22.69 -3.15 5.69
CA LEU A 282 -22.36 -4.36 6.46
C LEU A 282 -20.85 -4.63 6.52
N ILE A 283 -20.12 -4.35 5.44
CA ILE A 283 -18.67 -4.60 5.42
C ILE A 283 -17.84 -3.43 5.94
N ALA A 284 -18.41 -2.22 6.02
CA ALA A 284 -17.73 -1.06 6.59
C ALA A 284 -17.39 -1.22 8.09
N GLU A 285 -18.07 -2.11 8.78
CA GLU A 285 -17.79 -2.43 10.20
C GLU A 285 -16.59 -3.39 10.38
N GLN A 286 -16.04 -3.92 9.28
CA GLN A 286 -14.93 -4.86 9.34
C GLN A 286 -13.62 -4.11 9.61
N PRO A 287 -12.82 -4.50 10.64
CA PRO A 287 -11.54 -3.88 10.94
C PRO A 287 -10.58 -3.92 9.75
N GLY A 288 -9.92 -2.81 9.48
CA GLY A 288 -8.95 -2.70 8.38
C GLY A 288 -9.59 -2.74 6.98
N VAL A 289 -10.86 -2.41 6.84
CA VAL A 289 -11.56 -2.26 5.56
C VAL A 289 -12.06 -0.82 5.42
N VAL A 290 -11.68 -0.17 4.32
CA VAL A 290 -12.18 1.16 3.94
C VAL A 290 -13.10 1.00 2.73
N VAL A 291 -14.38 1.29 2.90
CA VAL A 291 -15.38 1.09 1.85
C VAL A 291 -15.62 2.38 1.06
N ARG A 292 -15.61 2.27 -0.26
CA ARG A 292 -16.06 3.31 -1.20
C ARG A 292 -17.17 2.76 -2.08
N VAL A 293 -18.25 3.52 -2.25
CA VAL A 293 -19.35 3.15 -3.13
C VAL A 293 -19.26 3.95 -4.42
N LYS A 294 -19.43 3.25 -5.55
CA LYS A 294 -19.49 3.86 -6.89
C LYS A 294 -20.67 3.29 -7.67
N HIS A 295 -21.48 4.15 -8.27
CA HIS A 295 -22.55 3.74 -9.17
C HIS A 295 -22.14 4.09 -10.60
N ARG A 296 -21.55 3.09 -11.32
CA ARG A 296 -20.93 3.32 -12.63
C ARG A 296 -21.92 3.84 -13.69
N ASP A 297 -23.12 3.30 -13.69
CA ASP A 297 -24.09 3.51 -14.78
C ASP A 297 -25.32 4.32 -14.35
N LEU A 298 -25.34 4.86 -13.13
CA LEU A 298 -26.39 5.75 -12.67
C LEU A 298 -26.32 7.06 -13.46
N GLY A 299 -27.46 7.43 -14.10
CA GLY A 299 -27.53 8.61 -14.96
C GLY A 299 -27.16 8.34 -16.44
N ARG A 300 -27.03 7.06 -16.84
CA ARG A 300 -26.77 6.63 -18.23
C ARG A 300 -27.99 6.07 -18.93
N GLU A 301 -29.17 6.10 -18.29
CA GLU A 301 -30.39 5.47 -18.82
C GLU A 301 -31.08 6.31 -19.91
#